data_c8b741abdd71f24270bbc9c45e519028
#
_entry.id   c8b741abdd71f24270bbc9c45e519028
#
_cell.length_a   1.000
_cell.length_b   1.000
_cell.length_c   1.000
_cell.angle_alpha   90.00
_cell.angle_beta   90.00
_cell.angle_gamma   90.00
#
_symmetry.space_group_name_H-M   'P 1'
#
loop_
_entity.id
_entity.type
_entity.pdbx_description
1 polymer ?
#
loop_
_entity_poly.entity_id
_entity_poly.type
_entity_poly.pdbx_seq_one_letter_code
_entity_poly.pdbx_strand_id
1 'polypeptide(L)'
;IIAERGGIPAPACVEFLRVASNQRFGLREKAKEMLASFERGGCTTLAFTADHAQIAIEAEPRYGSGNGNGGPLNLLDLMVYAVAKDSGEPLLCTGKDFAATDIALHDASRPW
;
A
#
# COMPACT_ATOMS: atom_id res chain seq x y z
N ILE A 1 5.88 4.11 -6.06
CA ILE A 1 6.01 2.65 -5.97
C ILE A 1 6.79 2.09 -7.11
N ILE A 2 6.58 2.62 -8.26
CA ILE A 2 7.02 1.97 -9.47
C ILE A 2 8.15 2.68 -10.12
N ALA A 3 8.47 3.86 -9.71
CA ALA A 3 9.51 4.63 -10.34
C ALA A 3 10.83 3.91 -10.14
N GLU A 4 11.43 3.54 -11.23
CA GLU A 4 12.73 2.90 -11.27
C GLU A 4 12.79 1.64 -10.40
N ARG A 5 13.19 1.09 -9.70
CA ARG A 5 13.26 -0.14 -8.94
C ARG A 5 12.40 -0.11 -7.69
N GLY A 6 11.20 0.42 -7.82
CA GLY A 6 10.31 0.52 -6.69
C GLY A 6 9.92 -0.83 -6.10
N GLY A 7 9.42 -0.80 -4.87
CA GLY A 7 8.85 -1.96 -4.23
C GLY A 7 7.35 -1.83 -4.11
N ILE A 8 6.63 -2.93 -4.16
CA ILE A 8 5.18 -2.96 -3.97
C ILE A 8 4.90 -3.84 -2.76
N PRO A 9 4.29 -3.29 -1.70
CA PRO A 9 3.91 -4.13 -0.56
C PRO A 9 3.00 -5.27 -1.00
N ALA A 10 3.27 -6.48 -0.54
CA ALA A 10 2.47 -7.65 -0.91
C ALA A 10 0.97 -7.45 -0.64
N PRO A 11 0.55 -6.84 0.48
CA PRO A 11 -0.89 -6.55 0.68
C PRO A 11 -1.48 -5.65 -0.40
N ALA A 12 -0.71 -4.69 -0.92
CA ALA A 12 -1.19 -3.81 -1.99
C ALA A 12 -1.40 -4.57 -3.29
N CYS A 13 -0.58 -5.58 -3.58
CA CYS A 13 -0.78 -6.44 -4.74
C CYS A 13 -2.10 -7.19 -4.66
N VAL A 14 -2.42 -7.70 -3.48
CA VAL A 14 -3.69 -8.43 -3.26
C VAL A 14 -4.87 -7.49 -3.44
N GLU A 15 -4.79 -6.29 -2.87
CA GLU A 15 -5.87 -5.31 -2.99
C GLU A 15 -6.09 -4.91 -4.45
N PHE A 16 -5.01 -4.64 -5.17
CA PHE A 16 -5.10 -4.26 -6.57
C PHE A 16 -5.81 -5.34 -7.39
N LEU A 17 -5.40 -6.60 -7.19
CA LEU A 17 -6.01 -7.71 -7.90
C LEU A 17 -7.48 -7.89 -7.52
N ARG A 18 -7.80 -7.74 -6.24
CA ARG A 18 -9.16 -7.87 -5.75
C ARG A 18 -10.08 -6.81 -6.35
N VAL A 19 -9.64 -5.56 -6.38
CA VAL A 19 -10.42 -4.47 -6.97
C VAL A 19 -10.63 -4.71 -8.47
N ALA A 20 -9.56 -5.08 -9.17
CA ALA A 20 -9.64 -5.35 -10.61
C ALA A 20 -10.53 -6.55 -10.95
N SER A 21 -10.64 -7.50 -10.02
CA SER A 21 -11.47 -8.70 -10.20
C SER A 21 -12.94 -8.46 -9.94
N ASN A 22 -13.31 -7.28 -9.44
CA ASN A 22 -14.70 -6.95 -9.21
C ASN A 22 -15.49 -7.11 -10.50
N GLN A 23 -16.70 -7.66 -10.42
CA GLN A 23 -17.57 -7.90 -11.59
C GLN A 23 -17.76 -6.64 -12.44
N ARG A 24 -17.75 -5.49 -11.78
CA ARG A 24 -17.90 -4.20 -12.43
C ARG A 24 -16.78 -3.91 -13.41
N PHE A 25 -15.56 -4.32 -13.09
CA PHE A 25 -14.39 -4.05 -13.93
C PHE A 25 -13.99 -5.27 -14.77
N GLY A 26 -14.04 -6.47 -14.20
CA GLY A 26 -13.71 -7.69 -14.93
C GLY A 26 -12.28 -7.74 -15.48
N LEU A 27 -11.33 -7.12 -14.77
CA LEU A 27 -9.97 -6.93 -15.28
C LEU A 27 -8.93 -7.82 -14.60
N ARG A 28 -9.35 -8.97 -14.05
CA ARG A 28 -8.45 -9.83 -13.28
C ARG A 28 -7.22 -10.26 -14.08
N GLU A 29 -7.40 -10.74 -15.30
CA GLU A 29 -6.27 -11.22 -16.10
C GLU A 29 -5.33 -10.08 -16.49
N LYS A 30 -5.88 -8.91 -16.81
CA LYS A 30 -5.05 -7.74 -17.09
C LYS A 30 -4.26 -7.30 -15.86
N ALA A 31 -4.87 -7.36 -14.68
CA ALA A 31 -4.18 -7.01 -13.44
C ALA A 31 -3.03 -7.96 -13.16
N LYS A 32 -3.24 -9.25 -13.36
CA LYS A 32 -2.17 -10.26 -13.21
C LYS A 32 -1.01 -9.99 -14.17
N GLU A 33 -1.32 -9.68 -15.41
CA GLU A 33 -0.30 -9.35 -16.41
C GLU A 33 0.47 -8.09 -16.02
N MET A 34 -0.23 -7.09 -15.50
CA MET A 34 0.39 -5.84 -15.07
C MET A 34 1.35 -6.06 -13.91
N LEU A 35 0.95 -6.84 -12.91
CA LEU A 35 1.83 -7.17 -11.78
C LEU A 35 3.07 -7.94 -12.27
N ALA A 36 2.90 -8.89 -13.16
CA ALA A 36 4.03 -9.63 -13.74
C ALA A 36 4.96 -8.69 -14.53
N SER A 37 4.38 -7.72 -15.24
CA SER A 37 5.13 -6.73 -15.98
C SER A 37 5.99 -5.85 -15.07
N PHE A 38 5.43 -5.41 -13.95
CA PHE A 38 6.18 -4.64 -12.97
C PHE A 38 7.37 -5.43 -12.45
N GLU A 39 7.16 -6.70 -12.14
CA GLU A 39 8.22 -7.57 -11.65
C GLU A 39 9.33 -7.72 -12.70
N ARG A 40 8.98 -7.94 -13.95
CA ARG A 40 9.96 -8.00 -15.05
C ARG A 40 10.70 -6.68 -15.23
N GLY A 41 10.04 -5.56 -14.93
CA GLY A 41 10.64 -4.23 -15.01
C GLY A 41 11.50 -3.85 -13.82
N GLY A 42 11.70 -4.76 -12.86
CA GLY A 42 12.57 -4.50 -11.71
C GLY A 42 11.85 -4.11 -10.43
N CYS A 43 10.52 -4.08 -10.41
CA CYS A 43 9.77 -3.87 -9.17
C CYS A 43 9.79 -5.15 -8.34
N THR A 44 10.00 -4.98 -7.04
CA THR A 44 10.05 -6.10 -6.10
C THR A 44 8.78 -6.11 -5.26
N THR A 45 8.21 -7.29 -5.07
CA THR A 45 7.12 -7.44 -4.10
C THR A 45 7.73 -7.52 -2.71
N LEU A 46 7.31 -6.63 -1.83
CA LEU A 46 7.82 -6.56 -0.47
C LEU A 46 6.90 -7.36 0.47
N ALA A 47 7.46 -8.36 1.13
CA ALA A 47 6.71 -9.20 2.04
C ALA A 47 6.21 -8.41 3.24
N PHE A 48 5.05 -8.81 3.76
CA PHE A 48 4.57 -8.33 5.06
C PHE A 48 5.04 -9.31 6.12
N THR A 49 5.93 -8.86 6.98
CA THR A 49 6.61 -9.72 7.96
C THR A 49 6.10 -9.48 9.38
N ALA A 50 6.63 -10.27 10.33
CA ALA A 50 6.31 -10.07 11.74
C ALA A 50 6.74 -8.69 12.23
N ASP A 51 7.85 -8.15 11.72
CA ASP A 51 8.28 -6.80 12.07
C ASP A 51 7.29 -5.76 11.58
N HIS A 52 6.76 -5.95 10.38
CA HIS A 52 5.72 -5.08 9.84
C HIS A 52 4.43 -5.17 10.65
N ALA A 53 4.08 -6.36 11.11
CA ALA A 53 2.91 -6.52 11.98
C ALA A 53 3.06 -5.69 13.25
N GLN A 54 4.25 -5.67 13.84
CA GLN A 54 4.51 -4.89 15.05
C GLN A 54 4.38 -3.39 14.77
N ILE A 55 4.90 -2.92 13.65
CA ILE A 55 4.75 -1.52 13.24
C ILE A 55 3.27 -1.15 13.08
N ALA A 56 2.51 -2.02 12.43
CA ALA A 56 1.07 -1.79 12.21
C ALA A 56 0.31 -1.76 13.55
N ILE A 57 0.64 -2.67 14.46
CA ILE A 57 0.01 -2.71 15.80
C ILE A 57 0.27 -1.40 16.55
N GLU A 58 1.49 -0.90 16.52
CA GLU A 58 1.84 0.35 17.19
C GLU A 58 1.21 1.58 16.53
N ALA A 59 1.00 1.54 15.21
CA ALA A 59 0.38 2.64 14.47
C ALA A 59 -1.15 2.67 14.59
N GLU A 60 -1.77 1.53 14.88
CA GLU A 60 -3.22 1.40 14.87
C GLU A 60 -3.94 2.40 15.78
N PRO A 61 -3.54 2.64 17.01
CA PRO A 61 -4.24 3.60 17.87
C PRO A 61 -4.28 5.02 17.30
N ARG A 62 -3.24 5.40 16.57
CA ARG A 62 -3.14 6.76 16.01
C ARG A 62 -3.77 6.87 14.63
N TYR A 63 -3.51 5.90 13.76
CA TYR A 63 -3.87 5.99 12.35
C TYR A 63 -4.97 5.04 11.91
N GLY A 64 -5.30 4.04 12.69
CA GLY A 64 -6.33 3.07 12.33
C GLY A 64 -7.73 3.65 12.38
N SER A 65 -8.56 3.28 11.42
CA SER A 65 -9.96 3.66 11.40
C SER A 65 -10.81 2.67 12.20
N GLY A 66 -11.97 3.15 12.68
CA GLY A 66 -12.92 2.28 13.35
C GLY A 66 -12.65 2.00 14.81
N ASN A 67 -11.61 2.60 15.39
CA ASN A 67 -11.27 2.42 16.81
C ASN A 67 -11.75 3.56 17.72
N GLY A 68 -12.49 4.52 17.15
CA GLY A 68 -13.00 5.67 17.89
C GLY A 68 -12.05 6.87 17.95
N ASN A 69 -10.83 6.73 17.44
CA ASN A 69 -9.82 7.80 17.49
C ASN A 69 -9.73 8.64 16.21
N GLY A 70 -10.51 8.29 15.19
CA GLY A 70 -10.59 9.08 13.97
C GLY A 70 -9.47 8.90 12.97
N GLY A 71 -8.67 7.85 13.08
CA GLY A 71 -7.61 7.58 12.13
C GLY A 71 -8.15 7.22 10.75
N PRO A 72 -7.38 7.50 9.68
CA PRO A 72 -7.85 7.32 8.31
C PRO A 72 -7.63 5.92 7.72
N LEU A 73 -6.77 5.10 8.30
CA LEU A 73 -6.31 3.86 7.65
C LEU A 73 -7.16 2.66 8.03
N ASN A 74 -7.67 1.95 7.02
CA ASN A 74 -8.30 0.65 7.25
C ASN A 74 -7.21 -0.40 7.50
N LEU A 75 -7.61 -1.66 7.74
CA LEU A 75 -6.65 -2.71 8.05
C LEU A 75 -5.58 -2.87 6.97
N LEU A 76 -6.00 -2.90 5.72
CA LEU A 76 -5.05 -3.07 4.61
C LEU A 76 -4.10 -1.88 4.50
N ASP A 77 -4.63 -0.67 4.66
CA ASP A 77 -3.80 0.54 4.65
C ASP A 77 -2.77 0.53 5.77
N LEU A 78 -3.13 0.01 6.95
CA LEU A 78 -2.18 -0.14 8.04
C LEU A 78 -1.04 -1.09 7.66
N MET A 79 -1.34 -2.16 6.94
CA MET A 79 -0.33 -3.09 6.48
C MET A 79 0.60 -2.44 5.45
N VAL A 80 0.04 -1.68 4.52
CA VAL A 80 0.83 -0.94 3.53
C VAL A 80 1.68 0.12 4.22
N TYR A 81 1.10 0.84 5.16
CA TYR A 81 1.81 1.82 5.98
C TYR A 81 3.04 1.21 6.64
N ALA A 82 2.87 0.04 7.26
CA ALA A 82 3.95 -0.61 7.99
C ALA A 82 5.12 -0.97 7.09
N VAL A 83 4.84 -1.49 5.89
CA VAL A 83 5.89 -1.84 4.93
C VAL A 83 6.59 -0.57 4.44
N ALA A 84 5.84 0.47 4.14
CA ALA A 84 6.40 1.75 3.69
C ALA A 84 7.27 2.39 4.77
N LYS A 85 6.80 2.38 6.01
CA LYS A 85 7.54 2.93 7.15
C LYS A 85 8.88 2.23 7.34
N ASP A 86 8.86 0.91 7.31
CA ASP A 86 10.06 0.10 7.49
C ASP A 86 11.06 0.33 6.34
N SER A 87 10.56 0.48 5.12
CA SER A 87 11.41 0.65 3.95
C SER A 87 12.16 1.98 3.95
N GLY A 88 11.61 2.99 4.60
CA GLY A 88 12.18 4.35 4.58
C GLY A 88 12.01 5.07 3.24
N GLU A 89 11.35 4.44 2.26
CA GLU A 89 11.15 5.03 0.94
C GLU A 89 9.83 5.79 0.88
N PRO A 90 9.74 6.85 0.05
CA PRO A 90 8.49 7.56 -0.13
C PRO A 90 7.40 6.66 -0.74
N LEU A 91 6.19 6.80 -0.26
CA LEU A 91 5.04 6.04 -0.76
C LEU A 91 4.35 6.79 -1.89
N LEU A 92 4.12 6.11 -3.00
CA LEU A 92 3.31 6.63 -4.09
C LEU A 92 1.87 6.18 -3.87
N CYS A 93 0.97 7.13 -3.71
CA CYS A 93 -0.44 6.81 -3.43
C CYS A 93 -1.39 7.84 -4.03
N THR A 94 -2.67 7.51 -4.02
CA THR A 94 -3.76 8.45 -4.32
C THR A 94 -4.65 8.54 -3.09
N GLY A 95 -5.38 9.66 -2.98
CA GLY A 95 -6.22 9.91 -1.82
C GLY A 95 -5.45 10.52 -0.67
N LYS A 96 -6.18 10.98 0.34
CA LYS A 96 -5.63 11.78 1.43
C LYS A 96 -5.26 10.99 2.68
N ASP A 97 -5.55 9.68 2.70
CA ASP A 97 -5.42 8.89 3.93
C ASP A 97 -3.99 8.77 4.42
N PHE A 98 -3.06 8.46 3.53
CA PHE A 98 -1.65 8.35 3.92
C PHE A 98 -1.01 9.71 4.19
N ALA A 99 -1.54 10.79 3.60
CA ALA A 99 -1.04 12.14 3.87
C ALA A 99 -1.29 12.56 5.32
N ALA A 100 -2.24 11.93 5.98
CA ALA A 100 -2.55 12.20 7.40
C ALA A 100 -1.66 11.41 8.35
N THR A 101 -0.68 10.68 7.84
CA THR A 101 0.26 9.89 8.64
C THR A 101 1.66 10.50 8.61
N ASP A 102 2.60 9.84 9.26
CA ASP A 102 3.98 10.34 9.35
C ASP A 102 4.91 9.83 8.25
N ILE A 103 4.41 9.03 7.30
CA ILE A 103 5.28 8.55 6.21
C ILE A 103 5.40 9.61 5.12
N ALA A 104 6.57 9.62 4.47
CA ALA A 104 6.81 10.52 3.34
C ALA A 104 6.06 10.02 2.11
N LEU A 105 5.50 10.94 1.35
CA LEU A 105 4.83 10.61 0.09
C LEU A 105 5.73 10.96 -1.09
N HIS A 106 5.70 10.11 -2.11
CA HIS A 106 6.41 10.37 -3.36
C HIS A 106 5.80 11.60 -4.04
N ASP A 107 6.63 12.39 -4.73
CA ASP A 107 6.20 13.63 -5.39
C ASP A 107 5.07 13.44 -6.39
N ALA A 108 5.00 12.28 -7.02
CA ALA A 108 3.94 11.97 -7.99
C ALA A 108 2.62 11.56 -7.34
N SER A 109 2.57 11.48 -6.01
CA SER A 109 1.32 11.13 -5.30
C SER A 109 0.24 12.19 -5.51
N ARG A 110 -1.00 11.76 -5.39
CA ARG A 110 -2.18 12.63 -5.48
C ARG A 110 -2.92 12.58 -4.15
N PRO A 111 -2.48 13.34 -3.13
CA PRO A 111 -3.01 13.22 -1.76
C PRO A 111 -4.32 13.99 -1.55
N TRP A 112 -5.21 13.92 -2.50
CA TRP A 112 -6.54 14.56 -2.38
C TRP A 112 -7.71 13.69 -2.85
#